data_74c2bf102872ac521256697798180d31
#
_entry.id   74c2bf102872ac521256697798180d31
#
_cell.length_a   1.000
_cell.length_b   1.000
_cell.length_c   1.000
_cell.angle_alpha   90.00
_cell.angle_beta   90.00
_cell.angle_gamma   90.00
#
_symmetry.space_group_name_H-M   'P 1'
#
loop_
_entity.id
_entity.type
_entity.pdbx_description
1 polymer ?
#
loop_
_entity_poly.entity_id
_entity_poly.type
_entity_poly.pdbx_seq_one_letter_code
_entity_poly.pdbx_strand_id
1 'polypeptide(L)'
;VAGFRLTAFSGLNEKIAPRLLPEDVAQDAENVFLDRGRIESLPQDVNDESEPSSHPASDIDGTTKTIFKATDNEWFTFSDDVDVIKSPIKEDSFSRFYFTGVSGLSGFPRMVDASNGISGSGPYPVTSYRLGLPTPPAFTTGPVIDNTTAAEGAATSSRAYVYTEITSFGEEGPPSVVTADDIVDAADGATATLALPAATSGVYTIAKRRIYRADLNGIFRFVKDVSGTSAGDTTESVKDSSLGEEIESTDNLAPPDEVTSSHPDGPMFGITTMPNGITAGFSGNTLLFSESYLPHSYPIANQLTTKENIVGIVSIASGLLVTTKGKPLIAGGTDPSAMSLVEIDANLPNSNKRSLVDMGEYAIYASPDGLVIASNSGVSLVTQQIFTRDQWQSYYPDNIEAYEYEGKYLGFTWDGSNSSTKKGFIFDPRGQKNAFVNLDFYATAGFNDRESDELYLVIGGTLKKFARSSSARTYTWKSKEFYSNLPISPGVAKVSAESYSSLTFKLYADGSLKHTQTVTSNDLFRLPGGYKAKSFYIILEGTDPINEICVYESPREIT
;
A
#
# COMPACT_ATOMS: atom_id res chain seq x y z
N VAL A 1 -28.76 19.54 -39.47
CA VAL A 1 -29.53 18.65 -38.58
C VAL A 1 -29.83 19.42 -37.32
N ALA A 2 -31.12 19.59 -37.03
CA ALA A 2 -31.55 20.41 -35.90
C ALA A 2 -31.74 19.54 -34.62
N GLY A 3 -30.75 18.75 -34.28
CA GLY A 3 -30.77 17.87 -33.12
C GLY A 3 -29.49 17.11 -32.93
N PHE A 4 -29.41 16.29 -31.89
CA PHE A 4 -28.26 15.43 -31.58
C PHE A 4 -28.72 14.06 -31.07
N ARG A 5 -27.84 13.08 -31.28
CA ARG A 5 -28.04 11.69 -30.86
C ARG A 5 -26.76 11.19 -30.21
N LEU A 6 -26.88 10.63 -29.01
CA LEU A 6 -25.79 10.05 -28.25
C LEU A 6 -26.02 8.54 -28.15
N THR A 7 -25.05 7.76 -28.62
CA THR A 7 -25.08 6.29 -28.61
C THR A 7 -23.87 5.67 -27.93
N ALA A 8 -22.95 6.54 -27.44
CA ALA A 8 -21.79 6.15 -26.68
C ALA A 8 -21.58 7.19 -25.57
N PHE A 9 -21.02 6.76 -24.45
CA PHE A 9 -20.79 7.57 -23.27
C PHE A 9 -19.42 7.29 -22.71
N SER A 10 -18.71 8.36 -22.37
CA SER A 10 -17.37 8.33 -21.79
C SER A 10 -17.32 9.18 -20.51
N GLY A 11 -16.22 9.11 -19.78
CA GLY A 11 -16.00 9.88 -18.57
C GLY A 11 -15.82 11.38 -18.84
N LEU A 12 -15.50 12.09 -17.79
CA LEU A 12 -15.35 13.56 -17.85
C LEU A 12 -14.01 13.99 -18.48
N ASN A 13 -14.02 15.20 -19.04
CA ASN A 13 -12.83 15.90 -19.46
C ASN A 13 -13.00 17.40 -19.18
N GLU A 14 -12.29 17.90 -18.17
CA GLU A 14 -12.34 19.28 -17.77
C GLU A 14 -11.38 20.18 -18.58
N LYS A 15 -10.36 19.59 -19.23
CA LYS A 15 -9.35 20.35 -19.97
C LYS A 15 -9.90 21.01 -21.22
N ILE A 16 -10.85 20.34 -21.86
CA ILE A 16 -11.43 20.79 -23.12
C ILE A 16 -12.69 21.63 -22.84
N ALA A 17 -12.80 22.79 -23.48
CA ALA A 17 -14.01 23.62 -23.33
C ALA A 17 -15.26 22.81 -23.71
N PRO A 18 -16.41 22.95 -22.99
CA PRO A 18 -17.59 22.12 -23.14
C PRO A 18 -18.12 21.95 -24.56
N ARG A 19 -18.03 22.99 -25.38
CA ARG A 19 -18.47 22.99 -26.80
C ARG A 19 -17.53 22.20 -27.73
N LEU A 20 -16.28 22.01 -27.34
CA LEU A 20 -15.25 21.35 -28.15
C LEU A 20 -15.06 19.87 -27.76
N LEU A 21 -15.73 19.43 -26.71
CA LEU A 21 -15.70 18.02 -26.31
C LEU A 21 -16.16 17.10 -27.46
N PRO A 22 -15.61 15.89 -27.59
CA PRO A 22 -16.22 14.81 -28.39
C PRO A 22 -17.68 14.56 -27.95
N GLU A 23 -18.49 13.97 -28.81
CA GLU A 23 -19.93 13.79 -28.52
C GLU A 23 -20.21 12.86 -27.34
N ASP A 24 -19.37 11.85 -27.16
CA ASP A 24 -19.44 10.83 -26.12
C ASP A 24 -18.86 11.27 -24.77
N VAL A 25 -18.14 12.40 -24.70
CA VAL A 25 -17.39 12.84 -23.52
C VAL A 25 -18.24 13.76 -22.66
N ALA A 26 -18.21 13.49 -21.35
CA ALA A 26 -18.93 14.27 -20.36
C ALA A 26 -18.21 15.57 -19.95
N GLN A 27 -18.99 16.62 -19.61
CA GLN A 27 -18.50 17.73 -18.80
C GLN A 27 -18.36 17.33 -17.33
N ASP A 28 -19.23 16.43 -16.87
CA ASP A 28 -19.24 15.87 -15.52
C ASP A 28 -19.85 14.47 -15.57
N ALA A 29 -19.24 13.54 -14.81
CA ALA A 29 -19.68 12.16 -14.69
C ALA A 29 -19.42 11.71 -13.25
N GLU A 30 -20.48 11.38 -12.52
CA GLU A 30 -20.44 10.98 -11.13
C GLU A 30 -21.18 9.66 -10.90
N ASN A 31 -20.59 8.73 -10.15
CA ASN A 31 -21.15 7.42 -9.81
C ASN A 31 -21.56 6.57 -11.01
N VAL A 32 -20.87 6.68 -12.15
CA VAL A 32 -21.16 5.92 -13.37
C VAL A 32 -20.11 4.86 -13.66
N PHE A 33 -20.51 3.73 -14.17
CA PHE A 33 -19.66 2.80 -14.92
C PHE A 33 -19.89 2.99 -16.42
N LEU A 34 -18.80 2.96 -17.19
CA LEU A 34 -18.81 3.27 -18.63
C LEU A 34 -18.12 2.17 -19.47
N ASP A 35 -17.84 1.03 -18.88
CA ASP A 35 -17.03 -0.05 -19.48
C ASP A 35 -17.62 -0.60 -20.78
N ARG A 36 -18.95 -0.51 -20.95
CA ARG A 36 -19.66 -0.98 -22.14
C ARG A 36 -20.02 0.13 -23.11
N GLY A 37 -19.50 1.35 -22.89
CA GLY A 37 -19.85 2.51 -23.71
C GLY A 37 -21.27 3.04 -23.50
N ARG A 38 -21.97 2.58 -22.46
CA ARG A 38 -23.27 3.05 -22.00
C ARG A 38 -23.18 3.57 -20.59
N ILE A 39 -24.16 4.32 -20.12
CA ILE A 39 -24.24 4.75 -18.72
C ILE A 39 -24.78 3.56 -17.90
N GLU A 40 -24.02 3.12 -16.93
CA GLU A 40 -24.46 2.19 -15.90
C GLU A 40 -24.21 2.82 -14.53
N SER A 41 -25.08 2.56 -13.57
CA SER A 41 -24.90 3.05 -12.22
C SER A 41 -23.86 2.24 -11.47
N LEU A 42 -23.03 2.90 -10.68
CA LEU A 42 -22.15 2.24 -9.71
C LEU A 42 -23.01 1.56 -8.63
N PRO A 43 -22.84 0.25 -8.37
CA PRO A 43 -23.51 -0.40 -7.26
C PRO A 43 -23.19 0.27 -5.91
N GLN A 44 -24.11 0.18 -4.96
CA GLN A 44 -23.83 0.60 -3.59
C GLN A 44 -22.88 -0.40 -2.90
N ASP A 45 -22.30 0.02 -1.79
CA ASP A 45 -21.49 -0.83 -0.93
C ASP A 45 -22.39 -1.65 0.00
N VAL A 46 -21.88 -2.78 0.44
CA VAL A 46 -22.53 -3.62 1.44
C VAL A 46 -21.72 -3.54 2.74
N ASN A 47 -22.40 -3.36 3.86
CA ASN A 47 -21.72 -3.51 5.16
C ASN A 47 -21.13 -4.92 5.23
N ASP A 48 -19.91 -5.04 5.69
CA ASP A 48 -19.33 -6.35 5.95
C ASP A 48 -19.97 -6.92 7.22
N GLU A 49 -20.97 -7.75 7.04
CA GLU A 49 -21.68 -8.45 8.13
C GLU A 49 -20.85 -9.61 8.72
N SER A 50 -19.70 -9.93 8.09
CA SER A 50 -18.76 -10.94 8.57
C SER A 50 -17.86 -10.41 9.69
N GLU A 51 -18.04 -9.15 10.11
CA GLU A 51 -17.47 -8.70 11.38
C GLU A 51 -17.99 -9.59 12.51
N PRO A 52 -17.10 -10.38 13.15
CA PRO A 52 -17.56 -11.20 14.26
C PRO A 52 -18.09 -10.29 15.36
N SER A 53 -19.11 -10.75 16.05
CA SER A 53 -19.67 -10.10 17.25
C SER A 53 -18.64 -9.91 18.39
N SER A 54 -17.41 -10.40 18.22
CA SER A 54 -16.25 -10.22 19.09
C SER A 54 -15.40 -8.98 18.75
N HIS A 55 -15.53 -8.43 17.53
CA HIS A 55 -15.00 -7.11 17.20
C HIS A 55 -16.11 -6.08 17.36
N PRO A 56 -16.05 -5.24 18.37
CA PRO A 56 -16.97 -4.12 18.41
C PRO A 56 -16.69 -3.23 17.18
N ALA A 57 -17.77 -2.81 16.51
CA ALA A 57 -17.74 -1.78 15.47
C ALA A 57 -17.05 -0.47 15.95
N SER A 58 -16.68 -0.39 17.23
CA SER A 58 -15.91 0.68 17.85
C SER A 58 -14.43 0.73 17.46
N ASP A 59 -13.87 -0.34 16.88
CA ASP A 59 -12.44 -0.40 16.52
C ASP A 59 -12.18 0.18 15.12
N ILE A 60 -13.21 0.25 14.28
CA ILE A 60 -13.20 0.92 13.00
C ILE A 60 -14.07 2.16 13.09
N ASP A 61 -13.46 3.31 13.02
CA ASP A 61 -14.12 4.61 13.11
C ASP A 61 -13.63 5.60 12.03
N GLY A 62 -14.12 6.83 12.11
CA GLY A 62 -13.72 7.89 11.18
C GLY A 62 -12.25 8.34 11.27
N THR A 63 -11.48 7.85 12.26
CA THR A 63 -10.04 8.12 12.44
C THR A 63 -9.17 7.00 11.89
N THR A 64 -9.74 5.83 11.57
CA THR A 64 -9.03 4.69 10.99
C THR A 64 -8.46 5.07 9.63
N LYS A 65 -7.13 4.94 9.48
CA LYS A 65 -6.39 5.25 8.24
C LYS A 65 -5.85 4.01 7.53
N THR A 66 -5.66 2.92 8.27
CA THR A 66 -5.20 1.65 7.70
C THR A 66 -5.99 0.50 8.27
N ILE A 67 -6.41 -0.38 7.39
CA ILE A 67 -7.00 -1.68 7.74
C ILE A 67 -6.22 -2.78 7.01
N PHE A 68 -6.11 -3.95 7.65
CA PHE A 68 -5.47 -5.11 7.04
C PHE A 68 -6.16 -6.38 7.54
N LYS A 69 -6.57 -7.26 6.63
CA LYS A 69 -7.23 -8.52 6.96
C LYS A 69 -6.20 -9.53 7.48
N ALA A 70 -6.19 -9.76 8.77
CA ALA A 70 -5.28 -10.69 9.43
C ALA A 70 -5.72 -12.14 9.25
N THR A 71 -7.02 -12.41 9.43
CA THR A 71 -7.68 -13.70 9.17
C THR A 71 -9.01 -13.45 8.47
N ASP A 72 -9.77 -14.48 8.17
CA ASP A 72 -11.08 -14.32 7.53
C ASP A 72 -12.06 -13.46 8.33
N ASN A 73 -11.88 -13.40 9.65
CA ASN A 73 -12.80 -12.72 10.56
C ASN A 73 -12.17 -11.58 11.36
N GLU A 74 -10.83 -11.36 11.27
CA GLU A 74 -10.14 -10.44 12.16
C GLU A 74 -9.32 -9.43 11.36
N TRP A 75 -9.40 -8.17 11.76
CA TRP A 75 -8.75 -7.05 11.11
C TRP A 75 -7.75 -6.36 12.02
N PHE A 76 -6.58 -6.05 11.49
CA PHE A 76 -5.72 -5.04 12.09
C PHE A 76 -6.20 -3.66 11.68
N THR A 77 -6.29 -2.75 12.65
CA THR A 77 -6.79 -1.38 12.47
C THR A 77 -5.80 -0.38 13.05
N PHE A 78 -5.51 0.66 12.30
CA PHE A 78 -4.55 1.68 12.71
C PHE A 78 -5.10 3.07 12.43
N SER A 79 -4.84 4.01 13.35
CA SER A 79 -5.07 5.45 13.16
C SER A 79 -3.93 6.14 12.41
N ASP A 80 -2.86 5.41 12.11
CA ASP A 80 -1.69 5.86 11.36
C ASP A 80 -1.67 5.29 9.94
N ASP A 81 -0.80 5.86 9.10
CA ASP A 81 -0.46 5.35 7.77
C ASP A 81 0.54 4.20 7.90
N VAL A 82 0.04 2.97 8.00
CA VAL A 82 0.80 1.75 8.27
C VAL A 82 0.87 0.87 7.03
N ASP A 83 2.05 0.38 6.70
CA ASP A 83 2.23 -0.65 5.68
C ASP A 83 2.33 -2.01 6.37
N VAL A 84 1.52 -2.96 5.97
CA VAL A 84 1.45 -4.31 6.55
C VAL A 84 1.67 -5.36 5.49
N ILE A 85 2.50 -6.36 5.80
CA ILE A 85 2.71 -7.54 4.95
C ILE A 85 2.52 -8.83 5.75
N LYS A 86 2.05 -9.88 5.09
CA LYS A 86 2.13 -11.25 5.61
C LYS A 86 3.57 -11.76 5.50
N SER A 87 3.93 -12.73 6.32
CA SER A 87 5.24 -13.41 6.24
C SER A 87 5.54 -13.89 4.81
N PRO A 88 6.74 -13.60 4.28
CA PRO A 88 7.17 -14.12 2.99
C PRO A 88 7.47 -15.63 3.03
N ILE A 89 7.51 -16.22 4.22
CA ILE A 89 7.73 -17.65 4.41
C ILE A 89 6.41 -18.39 4.17
N LYS A 90 6.38 -19.23 3.15
CA LYS A 90 5.21 -20.05 2.86
C LYS A 90 4.90 -20.97 4.04
N GLU A 91 3.62 -21.02 4.45
CA GLU A 91 3.15 -21.85 5.57
C GLU A 91 3.93 -21.55 6.88
N ASP A 92 4.20 -20.27 7.15
CA ASP A 92 4.82 -19.83 8.39
C ASP A 92 4.01 -20.37 9.59
N SER A 93 4.64 -21.24 10.39
CA SER A 93 4.01 -21.92 11.52
C SER A 93 3.47 -20.96 12.60
N PHE A 94 3.96 -19.71 12.60
CA PHE A 94 3.54 -18.66 13.49
C PHE A 94 2.53 -17.69 12.85
N SER A 95 2.30 -17.78 11.52
CA SER A 95 1.45 -16.85 10.77
C SER A 95 1.79 -15.39 11.09
N ARG A 96 3.06 -15.00 10.88
CA ARG A 96 3.56 -13.67 11.25
C ARG A 96 3.16 -12.61 10.25
N PHE A 97 3.04 -11.39 10.77
CA PHE A 97 2.85 -10.16 10.02
C PHE A 97 3.95 -9.17 10.39
N TYR A 98 4.34 -8.37 9.43
CA TYR A 98 5.35 -7.32 9.60
C TYR A 98 4.74 -6.00 9.19
N PHE A 99 5.03 -4.93 9.93
CA PHE A 99 4.46 -3.63 9.64
C PHE A 99 5.35 -2.45 10.07
N THR A 100 5.19 -1.33 9.37
CA THR A 100 5.92 -0.08 9.58
C THR A 100 4.98 1.11 9.57
N GLY A 101 5.34 2.20 10.25
CA GLY A 101 4.60 3.46 10.21
C GLY A 101 3.70 3.75 11.42
N VAL A 102 3.74 2.94 12.48
CA VAL A 102 2.94 3.20 13.70
C VAL A 102 3.61 4.26 14.56
N SER A 103 3.04 5.48 14.61
CA SER A 103 3.63 6.64 15.32
C SER A 103 3.61 6.52 16.84
N GLY A 104 2.56 5.96 17.42
CA GLY A 104 2.37 5.83 18.87
C GLY A 104 3.34 4.89 19.60
N LEU A 105 4.14 4.13 18.84
CA LEU A 105 5.09 3.13 19.33
C LEU A 105 6.53 3.47 18.96
N SER A 106 6.89 4.74 18.91
CA SER A 106 8.23 5.26 18.55
C SER A 106 8.64 4.98 17.09
N GLY A 107 7.68 4.62 16.22
CA GLY A 107 7.93 4.44 14.79
C GLY A 107 8.68 3.16 14.40
N PHE A 108 9.01 2.28 15.34
CA PHE A 108 9.79 1.06 15.04
C PHE A 108 9.09 0.16 14.01
N PRO A 109 9.85 -0.46 13.09
CA PRO A 109 9.40 -1.63 12.35
C PRO A 109 8.98 -2.75 13.31
N ARG A 110 7.87 -3.42 13.03
CA ARG A 110 7.27 -4.36 13.96
C ARG A 110 6.93 -5.70 13.33
N MET A 111 6.85 -6.69 14.21
CA MET A 111 6.38 -8.03 13.90
C MET A 111 5.33 -8.46 14.91
N VAL A 112 4.37 -9.25 14.47
CA VAL A 112 3.37 -9.90 15.31
C VAL A 112 3.03 -11.27 14.73
N ASP A 113 2.82 -12.25 15.58
CA ASP A 113 2.21 -13.52 15.20
C ASP A 113 0.68 -13.45 15.37
N ALA A 114 -0.05 -14.20 14.56
CA ALA A 114 -1.52 -14.14 14.57
C ALA A 114 -2.10 -14.41 15.96
N SER A 115 -1.57 -15.39 16.72
CA SER A 115 -2.14 -15.79 18.01
C SER A 115 -2.01 -14.70 19.08
N ASN A 116 -0.94 -13.92 19.09
CA ASN A 116 -0.74 -12.82 20.03
C ASN A 116 -1.36 -11.50 19.52
N GLY A 117 -1.37 -11.29 18.21
CA GLY A 117 -1.93 -10.10 17.58
C GLY A 117 -3.43 -9.98 17.74
N ILE A 118 -4.14 -11.09 17.66
CA ILE A 118 -5.63 -11.16 17.73
C ILE A 118 -6.14 -11.78 19.02
N SER A 119 -5.36 -11.80 20.09
CA SER A 119 -5.78 -12.32 21.38
C SER A 119 -6.60 -11.30 22.18
N GLY A 120 -7.70 -11.75 22.80
CA GLY A 120 -8.52 -10.89 23.67
C GLY A 120 -9.47 -9.97 22.89
N SER A 121 -9.65 -8.73 23.37
CA SER A 121 -10.50 -7.73 22.72
C SER A 121 -9.66 -6.71 21.96
N GLY A 122 -10.11 -6.29 20.78
CA GLY A 122 -9.44 -5.26 19.96
C GLY A 122 -9.24 -3.89 20.67
N PRO A 123 -8.69 -2.88 20.01
CA PRO A 123 -8.24 -2.90 18.60
C PRO A 123 -7.01 -3.78 18.37
N TYR A 124 -6.98 -4.46 17.25
CA TYR A 124 -5.86 -5.33 16.86
C TYR A 124 -4.86 -4.60 15.97
N PRO A 125 -3.54 -4.97 16.03
CA PRO A 125 -2.96 -6.00 16.88
C PRO A 125 -2.81 -5.55 18.34
N VAL A 126 -3.21 -6.42 19.30
CA VAL A 126 -3.10 -6.12 20.75
C VAL A 126 -1.64 -6.08 21.21
N THR A 127 -0.82 -6.97 20.68
CA THR A 127 0.59 -7.09 21.03
C THR A 127 1.42 -7.13 19.76
N SER A 128 2.58 -6.48 19.80
CA SER A 128 3.56 -6.56 18.71
C SER A 128 4.97 -6.38 19.25
N TYR A 129 5.96 -6.87 18.52
CA TYR A 129 7.36 -6.88 18.88
C TYR A 129 8.18 -6.04 17.89
N ARG A 130 9.35 -5.57 18.29
CA ARG A 130 10.30 -4.95 17.36
C ARG A 130 10.74 -6.00 16.33
N LEU A 131 10.88 -5.58 15.08
CA LEU A 131 11.39 -6.41 14.00
C LEU A 131 12.91 -6.47 14.08
N GLY A 132 13.44 -7.70 14.12
CA GLY A 132 14.86 -7.96 14.27
C GLY A 132 15.38 -7.76 15.70
N LEU A 133 16.61 -8.15 15.91
CA LEU A 133 17.31 -8.03 17.20
C LEU A 133 18.49 -7.07 17.05
N PRO A 134 18.75 -6.19 18.02
CA PRO A 134 19.94 -5.36 18.02
C PRO A 134 21.17 -6.21 18.33
N THR A 135 22.35 -5.65 18.07
CA THR A 135 23.62 -6.25 18.54
C THR A 135 23.60 -6.35 20.06
N PRO A 136 23.74 -7.55 20.64
CA PRO A 136 23.72 -7.72 22.07
C PRO A 136 24.99 -7.12 22.71
N PRO A 137 24.96 -6.74 24.01
CA PRO A 137 26.12 -6.21 24.70
C PRO A 137 27.25 -7.27 24.77
N ALA A 138 28.48 -6.82 25.00
CA ALA A 138 29.61 -7.71 25.28
C ALA A 138 29.38 -8.55 26.55
N PHE A 139 30.17 -9.61 26.75
CA PHE A 139 30.18 -10.33 28.02
C PHE A 139 30.43 -9.38 29.18
N THR A 140 29.85 -9.66 30.35
CA THR A 140 29.99 -8.79 31.52
C THR A 140 31.44 -8.74 32.02
N THR A 141 32.15 -9.85 31.88
CA THR A 141 33.59 -9.99 32.11
C THR A 141 34.15 -10.94 31.09
N GLY A 142 35.43 -10.81 30.72
CA GLY A 142 36.11 -11.72 29.82
C GLY A 142 36.03 -13.17 30.31
N PRO A 143 36.14 -14.14 29.39
CA PRO A 143 36.09 -15.56 29.71
C PRO A 143 37.13 -15.96 30.74
N VAL A 144 36.75 -16.71 31.76
CA VAL A 144 37.66 -17.27 32.76
C VAL A 144 38.00 -18.73 32.37
N ILE A 145 39.30 -19.00 32.13
CA ILE A 145 39.76 -20.31 31.65
C ILE A 145 40.35 -21.14 32.79
N ASP A 146 39.83 -22.34 32.93
CA ASP A 146 40.41 -23.38 33.76
C ASP A 146 41.11 -24.46 32.88
N ASN A 147 42.40 -24.26 32.68
CA ASN A 147 43.25 -25.20 31.92
C ASN A 147 43.48 -26.55 32.62
N THR A 148 43.16 -26.64 33.91
CA THR A 148 43.38 -27.89 34.68
C THR A 148 42.35 -28.97 34.26
N THR A 149 41.27 -28.59 33.62
CA THR A 149 40.25 -29.50 33.11
C THR A 149 40.62 -30.12 31.75
N ALA A 150 41.58 -29.58 31.04
CA ALA A 150 42.09 -30.09 29.78
C ALA A 150 42.96 -31.34 30.00
N ALA A 151 43.15 -32.13 28.92
CA ALA A 151 44.07 -33.25 28.93
C ALA A 151 45.52 -32.76 29.16
N GLU A 152 46.34 -33.56 29.90
CA GLU A 152 47.73 -33.22 30.11
C GLU A 152 48.49 -33.11 28.77
N GLY A 153 49.20 -31.98 28.58
CA GLY A 153 49.91 -31.67 27.34
C GLY A 153 49.03 -31.22 26.16
N ALA A 154 47.75 -30.89 26.39
CA ALA A 154 46.92 -30.31 25.38
C ALA A 154 47.48 -29.01 24.80
N ALA A 155 47.39 -28.83 23.49
CA ALA A 155 47.85 -27.61 22.83
C ALA A 155 47.02 -26.38 23.28
N THR A 156 47.71 -25.27 23.55
CA THR A 156 47.08 -24.01 23.88
C THR A 156 46.93 -23.17 22.61
N SER A 157 45.75 -22.55 22.44
CA SER A 157 45.45 -21.65 21.33
C SER A 157 44.69 -20.42 21.84
N SER A 158 44.82 -19.32 21.11
CA SER A 158 44.01 -18.14 21.36
C SER A 158 42.58 -18.39 20.88
N ARG A 159 41.60 -18.05 21.69
CA ARG A 159 40.17 -18.23 21.46
C ARG A 159 39.44 -16.93 21.69
N ALA A 160 38.50 -16.64 20.80
CA ALA A 160 37.53 -15.53 20.98
C ALA A 160 36.13 -16.13 21.12
N TYR A 161 35.31 -15.47 21.92
CA TYR A 161 33.92 -15.85 22.16
C TYR A 161 32.97 -14.74 21.75
N VAL A 162 31.83 -15.09 21.16
CA VAL A 162 30.68 -14.23 20.93
C VAL A 162 29.39 -14.99 21.28
N TYR A 163 28.33 -14.29 21.47
CA TYR A 163 27.01 -14.89 21.58
C TYR A 163 26.01 -14.11 20.77
N THR A 164 24.95 -14.79 20.32
CA THR A 164 23.79 -14.21 19.68
C THR A 164 22.56 -14.35 20.59
N GLU A 165 21.56 -13.53 20.36
CA GLU A 165 20.24 -13.67 20.96
C GLU A 165 19.27 -14.27 19.94
N ILE A 166 18.38 -15.16 20.39
CA ILE A 166 17.41 -15.86 19.55
C ILE A 166 16.02 -15.67 20.12
N THR A 167 15.09 -15.25 19.26
CA THR A 167 13.67 -15.08 19.63
C THR A 167 12.96 -16.43 19.83
N SER A 168 11.76 -16.38 20.44
CA SER A 168 10.87 -17.56 20.54
C SER A 168 10.38 -18.05 19.18
N PHE A 169 10.54 -17.26 18.13
CA PHE A 169 10.23 -17.59 16.73
C PHE A 169 11.41 -18.22 16.00
N GLY A 170 12.58 -18.35 16.67
CA GLY A 170 13.78 -18.90 16.07
C GLY A 170 14.63 -17.91 15.27
N GLU A 171 14.27 -16.63 15.29
CA GLU A 171 15.04 -15.57 14.63
C GLU A 171 16.31 -15.28 15.41
N GLU A 172 17.46 -15.37 14.75
CA GLU A 172 18.78 -15.15 15.35
C GLU A 172 19.31 -13.77 14.94
N GLY A 173 19.65 -12.95 15.94
CA GLY A 173 20.25 -11.63 15.75
C GLY A 173 21.76 -11.68 15.51
N PRO A 174 22.40 -10.51 15.32
CA PRO A 174 23.85 -10.42 15.12
C PRO A 174 24.62 -10.83 16.39
N PRO A 175 25.91 -11.22 16.26
CA PRO A 175 26.73 -11.54 17.41
C PRO A 175 27.07 -10.32 18.27
N SER A 176 27.37 -10.58 19.54
CA SER A 176 27.88 -9.60 20.46
C SER A 176 29.19 -8.97 19.98
N VAL A 177 29.48 -7.77 20.43
CA VAL A 177 30.76 -7.12 20.15
C VAL A 177 31.89 -7.90 20.83
N VAL A 178 32.96 -8.18 20.07
CA VAL A 178 34.20 -8.78 20.63
C VAL A 178 35.04 -7.67 21.25
N THR A 179 35.40 -7.80 22.53
CA THR A 179 36.34 -6.92 23.20
C THR A 179 37.70 -7.62 23.33
N ALA A 180 38.75 -6.88 23.66
CA ALA A 180 40.07 -7.44 23.91
C ALA A 180 40.07 -8.48 25.05
N ASP A 181 39.18 -8.29 26.03
CA ASP A 181 39.02 -9.19 27.18
C ASP A 181 38.31 -10.50 26.82
N ASP A 182 37.64 -10.55 25.68
CA ASP A 182 36.96 -11.76 25.16
C ASP A 182 37.92 -12.70 24.44
N ILE A 183 39.20 -12.31 24.27
CA ILE A 183 40.24 -13.12 23.62
C ILE A 183 41.14 -13.69 24.68
N VAL A 184 41.15 -15.01 24.81
CA VAL A 184 41.87 -15.72 25.88
C VAL A 184 42.64 -16.90 25.34
N ASP A 185 43.77 -17.25 25.97
CA ASP A 185 44.52 -18.44 25.64
C ASP A 185 44.03 -19.64 26.48
N ALA A 186 43.66 -20.71 25.81
CA ALA A 186 43.10 -21.89 26.43
C ALA A 186 43.64 -23.20 25.81
N ALA A 187 43.86 -24.21 26.65
CA ALA A 187 44.16 -25.54 26.18
C ALA A 187 42.95 -26.24 25.56
N ASP A 188 43.15 -27.12 24.59
CA ASP A 188 42.03 -27.84 23.95
C ASP A 188 41.26 -28.68 24.98
N GLY A 189 39.97 -28.45 25.11
CA GLY A 189 39.09 -29.07 26.11
C GLY A 189 39.17 -28.43 27.51
N ALA A 190 39.86 -27.30 27.69
CA ALA A 190 39.77 -26.49 28.91
C ALA A 190 38.36 -25.98 29.16
N THR A 191 37.99 -25.81 30.43
CA THR A 191 36.69 -25.24 30.76
C THR A 191 36.78 -23.70 30.72
N ALA A 192 35.93 -23.08 29.90
CA ALA A 192 35.74 -21.65 29.89
C ALA A 192 34.44 -21.29 30.60
N THR A 193 34.51 -20.37 31.53
CA THR A 193 33.35 -19.73 32.20
C THR A 193 33.06 -18.39 31.52
N LEU A 194 31.86 -18.23 30.97
CA LEU A 194 31.41 -17.05 30.22
C LEU A 194 30.34 -16.33 31.03
N ALA A 195 30.59 -15.06 31.38
CA ALA A 195 29.65 -14.24 32.14
C ALA A 195 28.69 -13.50 31.21
N LEU A 196 27.54 -14.11 30.93
CA LEU A 196 26.50 -13.52 30.08
C LEU A 196 25.76 -12.39 30.81
N PRO A 197 25.59 -11.22 30.18
CA PRO A 197 24.70 -10.19 30.72
C PRO A 197 23.24 -10.65 30.63
N ALA A 198 22.32 -9.87 31.23
CA ALA A 198 20.89 -10.04 30.93
C ALA A 198 20.64 -9.80 29.44
N ALA A 199 19.70 -10.54 28.86
CA ALA A 199 19.30 -10.35 27.46
C ALA A 199 18.86 -8.91 27.21
N THR A 200 18.99 -8.46 25.97
CA THR A 200 18.62 -7.12 25.54
C THR A 200 17.21 -6.78 26.00
N SER A 201 17.09 -5.64 26.68
CA SER A 201 15.79 -5.14 27.16
C SER A 201 15.01 -4.47 26.04
N GLY A 202 13.68 -4.58 26.09
CA GLY A 202 12.80 -3.97 25.11
C GLY A 202 11.63 -4.89 24.76
N VAL A 203 10.90 -4.52 23.71
CA VAL A 203 9.74 -5.27 23.24
C VAL A 203 10.21 -6.36 22.26
N TYR A 204 10.97 -7.33 22.78
CA TYR A 204 11.52 -8.47 22.04
C TYR A 204 11.03 -9.79 22.66
N THR A 205 11.06 -10.87 21.89
CA THR A 205 10.68 -12.21 22.34
C THR A 205 11.89 -13.11 22.54
N ILE A 206 12.99 -12.59 23.13
CA ILE A 206 14.23 -13.34 23.32
C ILE A 206 13.96 -14.56 24.22
N ALA A 207 14.29 -15.74 23.75
CA ALA A 207 14.08 -17.03 24.44
C ALA A 207 15.38 -17.68 24.90
N LYS A 208 16.46 -17.52 24.14
CA LYS A 208 17.75 -18.14 24.42
C LYS A 208 18.91 -17.33 23.83
N ARG A 209 20.10 -17.64 24.28
CA ARG A 209 21.36 -17.14 23.74
C ARG A 209 22.18 -18.29 23.20
N ARG A 210 22.90 -18.08 22.10
CA ARG A 210 23.71 -19.09 21.44
C ARG A 210 25.16 -18.65 21.48
N ILE A 211 26.02 -19.52 22.01
CA ILE A 211 27.43 -19.25 22.17
C ILE A 211 28.21 -19.79 20.97
N TYR A 212 29.11 -18.96 20.48
CA TYR A 212 30.07 -19.30 19.43
C TYR A 212 31.47 -19.04 19.91
N ARG A 213 32.41 -19.84 19.41
CA ARG A 213 33.84 -19.73 19.67
C ARG A 213 34.61 -19.72 18.37
N ALA A 214 35.61 -18.84 18.24
CA ALA A 214 36.52 -18.85 17.11
C ALA A 214 37.32 -20.16 17.08
N ASP A 215 37.36 -20.82 15.92
CA ASP A 215 38.26 -21.95 15.65
C ASP A 215 39.70 -21.46 15.39
N LEU A 216 40.61 -22.40 15.09
CA LEU A 216 42.01 -22.07 14.82
C LEU A 216 42.23 -21.17 13.59
N ASN A 217 41.22 -21.03 12.72
CA ASN A 217 41.24 -20.16 11.55
C ASN A 217 40.56 -18.78 11.83
N GLY A 218 40.06 -18.58 13.05
CA GLY A 218 39.34 -17.38 13.44
C GLY A 218 37.84 -17.35 13.04
N ILE A 219 37.31 -18.50 12.60
CA ILE A 219 35.89 -18.61 12.23
C ILE A 219 35.08 -18.98 13.48
N PHE A 220 34.04 -18.20 13.76
CA PHE A 220 33.13 -18.46 14.88
C PHE A 220 32.25 -19.67 14.58
N ARG A 221 32.31 -20.66 15.48
CA ARG A 221 31.57 -21.92 15.38
C ARG A 221 30.70 -22.17 16.59
N PHE A 222 29.57 -22.79 16.37
CA PHE A 222 28.61 -23.13 17.42
C PHE A 222 29.23 -23.98 18.53
N VAL A 223 28.95 -23.57 19.78
CA VAL A 223 29.33 -24.27 21.00
C VAL A 223 28.13 -24.85 21.72
N LYS A 224 27.16 -23.99 22.10
CA LYS A 224 25.97 -24.42 22.84
C LYS A 224 24.89 -23.35 22.87
N ASP A 225 23.67 -23.77 23.11
CA ASP A 225 22.56 -22.88 23.47
C ASP A 225 22.44 -22.72 25.00
N VAL A 226 22.10 -21.52 25.46
CA VAL A 226 21.82 -21.20 26.86
C VAL A 226 20.38 -20.68 26.95
N SER A 227 19.51 -21.44 27.58
CA SER A 227 18.10 -21.07 27.76
C SER A 227 17.96 -19.93 28.78
N GLY A 228 16.94 -19.09 28.57
CA GLY A 228 16.60 -17.99 29.48
C GLY A 228 17.32 -16.68 29.14
N THR A 229 16.87 -15.62 29.80
CA THR A 229 17.23 -14.23 29.51
C THR A 229 17.95 -13.53 30.67
N SER A 230 18.07 -14.18 31.82
CA SER A 230 18.75 -13.62 33.00
C SER A 230 20.25 -13.58 32.84
N ALA A 231 20.91 -12.58 33.44
CA ALA A 231 22.35 -12.59 33.58
C ALA A 231 22.84 -13.80 34.37
N GLY A 232 24.00 -14.31 34.02
CA GLY A 232 24.60 -15.42 34.75
C GLY A 232 25.73 -16.09 34.00
N ASP A 233 26.50 -16.88 34.72
CA ASP A 233 27.64 -17.62 34.18
C ASP A 233 27.18 -18.89 33.48
N THR A 234 27.84 -19.20 32.39
CA THR A 234 27.71 -20.48 31.70
C THR A 234 29.09 -21.04 31.39
N THR A 235 29.23 -22.35 31.46
CA THR A 235 30.51 -23.01 31.19
C THR A 235 30.47 -23.81 29.90
N GLU A 236 31.58 -23.88 29.20
CA GLU A 236 31.80 -24.76 28.06
C GLU A 236 33.19 -25.43 28.18
N SER A 237 33.33 -26.61 27.59
CA SER A 237 34.58 -27.38 27.50
C SER A 237 34.65 -28.19 26.21
N VAL A 238 34.06 -27.64 25.16
CA VAL A 238 33.98 -28.28 23.85
C VAL A 238 35.38 -28.31 23.21
N LYS A 239 35.81 -29.45 22.72
CA LYS A 239 37.06 -29.57 21.98
C LYS A 239 36.98 -28.89 20.61
N ASP A 240 38.12 -28.43 20.08
CA ASP A 240 38.17 -27.78 18.77
C ASP A 240 37.64 -28.69 17.66
N SER A 241 37.88 -30.00 17.73
CA SER A 241 37.36 -30.99 16.80
C SER A 241 35.85 -31.27 16.88
N SER A 242 35.18 -30.72 17.91
CA SER A 242 33.76 -30.96 18.21
C SER A 242 32.93 -29.68 18.11
N LEU A 243 33.50 -28.58 17.62
CA LEU A 243 32.78 -27.36 17.31
C LEU A 243 31.74 -27.62 16.21
N GLY A 244 30.59 -26.96 16.33
CA GLY A 244 29.50 -27.10 15.38
C GLY A 244 29.66 -26.25 14.11
N GLU A 245 28.55 -25.90 13.53
CA GLU A 245 28.47 -25.11 12.30
C GLU A 245 29.00 -23.70 12.48
N GLU A 246 29.40 -23.08 11.40
CA GLU A 246 29.82 -21.69 11.35
C GLU A 246 28.62 -20.75 11.65
N ILE A 247 28.90 -19.60 12.24
CA ILE A 247 27.88 -18.58 12.48
C ILE A 247 27.41 -18.00 11.14
N GLU A 248 26.09 -18.03 10.90
CA GLU A 248 25.47 -17.45 9.70
C GLU A 248 24.85 -16.09 9.97
N SER A 249 24.68 -15.73 11.25
CA SER A 249 23.95 -14.52 11.68
C SER A 249 24.84 -13.27 11.85
N THR A 250 26.08 -13.29 11.37
CA THR A 250 27.04 -12.17 11.53
C THR A 250 26.48 -10.84 11.06
N ASP A 251 25.73 -10.84 9.94
CA ASP A 251 25.17 -9.66 9.32
C ASP A 251 23.63 -9.56 9.51
N ASN A 252 23.04 -10.31 10.44
CA ASN A 252 21.62 -10.27 10.75
C ASN A 252 21.23 -9.01 11.54
N LEU A 253 21.51 -7.85 10.97
CA LEU A 253 21.20 -6.57 11.59
C LEU A 253 19.69 -6.30 11.54
N ALA A 254 19.13 -5.76 12.62
CA ALA A 254 17.76 -5.27 12.62
C ALA A 254 17.59 -4.11 11.61
N PRO A 255 16.39 -3.92 11.03
CA PRO A 255 16.14 -2.73 10.24
C PRO A 255 16.26 -1.47 11.12
N PRO A 256 16.57 -0.29 10.53
CA PRO A 256 16.61 0.96 11.28
C PRO A 256 15.32 1.19 12.07
N ASP A 257 15.41 1.44 13.36
CA ASP A 257 14.27 1.60 14.26
C ASP A 257 14.26 2.96 14.99
N GLU A 258 15.34 3.73 14.87
CA GLU A 258 15.45 5.07 15.45
C GLU A 258 16.40 5.95 14.65
N VAL A 259 16.43 7.23 14.98
CA VAL A 259 17.39 8.19 14.40
C VAL A 259 18.79 7.86 14.89
N THR A 260 19.68 7.51 13.97
CA THR A 260 21.09 7.21 14.24
C THR A 260 22.00 8.00 13.30
N SER A 261 23.31 7.95 13.52
CA SER A 261 24.28 8.56 12.58
C SER A 261 24.29 7.88 11.21
N SER A 262 23.96 6.60 11.15
CA SER A 262 23.86 5.83 9.89
C SER A 262 22.50 6.01 9.22
N HIS A 263 21.44 6.26 9.99
CA HIS A 263 20.08 6.48 9.53
C HIS A 263 19.49 7.76 10.14
N PRO A 264 19.93 8.94 9.66
CA PRO A 264 19.51 10.23 10.25
C PRO A 264 18.03 10.55 10.00
N ASP A 265 17.41 9.88 9.02
CA ASP A 265 15.99 10.02 8.67
C ASP A 265 15.08 9.13 9.53
N GLY A 266 15.65 8.34 10.44
CA GLY A 266 14.92 7.57 11.44
C GLY A 266 14.56 6.15 11.01
N PRO A 267 13.44 5.61 11.52
CA PRO A 267 13.07 4.21 11.32
C PRO A 267 12.73 3.89 9.87
N MET A 268 12.78 2.60 9.54
CA MET A 268 12.33 2.10 8.25
C MET A 268 10.81 2.23 8.10
N PHE A 269 10.39 2.68 6.93
CA PHE A 269 9.00 2.79 6.46
C PHE A 269 8.77 1.97 5.19
N GLY A 270 7.51 1.83 4.79
CA GLY A 270 7.12 1.34 3.48
C GLY A 270 7.39 -0.14 3.28
N ILE A 271 7.28 -0.98 4.31
CA ILE A 271 7.57 -2.42 4.18
C ILE A 271 6.73 -3.06 3.08
N THR A 272 7.38 -3.77 2.16
CA THR A 272 6.73 -4.53 1.08
C THR A 272 7.47 -5.83 0.82
N THR A 273 6.78 -6.81 0.22
CA THR A 273 7.38 -8.07 -0.18
C THR A 273 7.84 -8.03 -1.63
N MET A 274 8.96 -8.66 -1.89
CA MET A 274 9.51 -8.92 -3.21
C MET A 274 9.55 -10.43 -3.49
N PRO A 275 9.76 -10.85 -4.75
CA PRO A 275 10.07 -12.25 -5.06
C PRO A 275 11.25 -12.79 -4.24
N ASN A 276 11.35 -14.11 -4.12
CA ASN A 276 12.39 -14.83 -3.37
C ASN A 276 12.40 -14.58 -1.85
N GLY A 277 11.25 -14.18 -1.28
CA GLY A 277 11.12 -13.99 0.16
C GLY A 277 11.87 -12.79 0.71
N ILE A 278 12.27 -11.85 -0.15
CA ILE A 278 12.91 -10.61 0.24
C ILE A 278 11.84 -9.63 0.71
N THR A 279 12.10 -8.92 1.80
CA THR A 279 11.30 -7.75 2.20
C THR A 279 12.11 -6.49 1.96
N ALA A 280 11.45 -5.45 1.49
CA ALA A 280 12.05 -4.15 1.24
C ALA A 280 11.38 -3.07 2.08
N GLY A 281 12.14 -2.04 2.43
CA GLY A 281 11.67 -0.83 3.11
C GLY A 281 12.60 0.32 2.81
N PHE A 282 12.35 1.51 3.35
CA PHE A 282 13.22 2.66 3.17
C PHE A 282 13.30 3.55 4.41
N SER A 283 14.42 4.26 4.56
CA SER A 283 14.61 5.34 5.52
C SER A 283 15.17 6.54 4.78
N GLY A 284 14.41 7.63 4.70
CA GLY A 284 14.77 8.81 3.91
C GLY A 284 15.07 8.50 2.45
N ASN A 285 16.32 8.59 2.04
CA ASN A 285 16.78 8.26 0.70
C ASN A 285 17.49 6.90 0.61
N THR A 286 17.47 6.10 1.67
CA THR A 286 18.11 4.77 1.71
C THR A 286 17.05 3.69 1.55
N LEU A 287 17.20 2.87 0.53
CA LEU A 287 16.42 1.67 0.27
C LEU A 287 17.09 0.48 0.95
N LEU A 288 16.32 -0.33 1.65
CA LEU A 288 16.76 -1.41 2.51
C LEU A 288 16.16 -2.72 2.03
N PHE A 289 16.97 -3.79 1.96
CA PHE A 289 16.50 -5.12 1.62
C PHE A 289 16.88 -6.11 2.71
N SER A 290 15.93 -6.98 3.06
CA SER A 290 16.22 -8.11 3.95
C SER A 290 17.01 -9.18 3.23
N GLU A 291 17.63 -10.08 3.99
CA GLU A 291 18.04 -11.39 3.49
C GLU A 291 16.81 -12.20 3.01
N SER A 292 17.05 -13.10 2.05
CA SER A 292 15.99 -13.95 1.51
C SER A 292 15.40 -14.84 2.60
N TYR A 293 14.08 -14.77 2.78
CA TYR A 293 13.33 -15.51 3.82
C TYR A 293 13.73 -15.19 5.28
N LEU A 294 14.51 -14.12 5.50
CA LEU A 294 14.87 -13.61 6.81
C LEU A 294 14.37 -12.17 6.97
N PRO A 295 13.05 -11.94 7.14
CA PRO A 295 12.47 -10.61 7.18
C PRO A 295 12.92 -9.75 8.38
N HIS A 296 13.68 -10.34 9.32
CA HIS A 296 14.28 -9.66 10.48
C HIS A 296 15.73 -9.21 10.26
N SER A 297 16.34 -9.58 9.13
CA SER A 297 17.76 -9.33 8.83
C SER A 297 17.92 -8.34 7.68
N TYR A 298 18.50 -7.16 7.94
CA TYR A 298 18.74 -6.09 6.96
C TYR A 298 20.22 -5.70 6.94
N PRO A 299 21.10 -6.48 6.31
CA PRO A 299 22.53 -6.19 6.22
C PRO A 299 22.82 -4.84 5.58
N ILE A 300 23.88 -4.17 6.03
CA ILE A 300 24.34 -2.90 5.44
C ILE A 300 24.71 -3.09 3.95
N ALA A 301 25.22 -4.25 3.58
CA ALA A 301 25.57 -4.58 2.20
C ALA A 301 24.35 -4.57 1.25
N ASN A 302 23.15 -4.78 1.79
CA ASN A 302 21.89 -4.82 1.05
C ASN A 302 21.17 -3.46 0.99
N GLN A 303 21.91 -2.36 1.13
CA GLN A 303 21.35 -1.01 1.10
C GLN A 303 21.73 -0.29 -0.20
N LEU A 304 20.76 0.44 -0.76
CA LEU A 304 20.97 1.29 -1.93
C LEU A 304 20.50 2.72 -1.62
N THR A 305 21.19 3.71 -2.17
CA THR A 305 20.87 5.12 -1.90
C THR A 305 20.37 5.81 -3.16
N THR A 306 19.29 6.57 -3.03
CA THR A 306 18.72 7.44 -4.06
C THR A 306 19.22 8.87 -3.90
N LYS A 307 19.03 9.72 -4.93
CA LYS A 307 19.40 11.14 -4.86
C LYS A 307 18.43 11.94 -3.99
N GLU A 308 17.14 11.70 -4.16
CA GLU A 308 16.06 12.38 -3.46
C GLU A 308 15.39 11.42 -2.47
N ASN A 309 14.70 11.98 -1.48
CA ASN A 309 13.96 11.18 -0.51
C ASN A 309 12.90 10.31 -1.19
N ILE A 310 12.84 9.06 -0.77
CA ILE A 310 11.84 8.09 -1.20
C ILE A 310 10.50 8.49 -0.60
N VAL A 311 9.45 8.42 -1.40
CA VAL A 311 8.07 8.68 -0.97
C VAL A 311 7.32 7.38 -0.73
N GLY A 312 7.53 6.39 -1.59
CA GLY A 312 6.89 5.08 -1.49
C GLY A 312 7.55 4.07 -2.41
N ILE A 313 7.37 2.81 -2.07
CA ILE A 313 7.87 1.67 -2.83
C ILE A 313 6.75 0.67 -3.05
N VAL A 314 6.76 -0.02 -4.18
CA VAL A 314 5.80 -1.07 -4.48
C VAL A 314 6.43 -2.14 -5.38
N SER A 315 6.13 -3.39 -5.09
CA SER A 315 6.58 -4.53 -5.91
C SER A 315 5.68 -4.65 -7.14
N ILE A 316 6.27 -4.62 -8.31
CA ILE A 316 5.60 -4.89 -9.60
C ILE A 316 6.27 -6.10 -10.27
N ALA A 317 5.65 -6.65 -11.31
CA ALA A 317 6.15 -7.86 -11.96
C ALA A 317 7.63 -7.79 -12.41
N SER A 318 8.14 -6.60 -12.69
CA SER A 318 9.51 -6.36 -13.19
C SER A 318 10.54 -6.00 -12.11
N GLY A 319 10.16 -5.90 -10.84
CA GLY A 319 11.01 -5.48 -9.74
C GLY A 319 10.31 -4.57 -8.74
N LEU A 320 11.08 -3.81 -7.97
CA LEU A 320 10.57 -2.86 -7.00
C LEU A 320 10.57 -1.45 -7.62
N LEU A 321 9.39 -0.88 -7.83
CA LEU A 321 9.28 0.53 -8.19
C LEU A 321 9.52 1.39 -6.94
N VAL A 322 10.43 2.34 -7.06
CA VAL A 322 10.80 3.31 -6.03
C VAL A 322 10.42 4.69 -6.52
N THR A 323 9.45 5.31 -5.85
CA THR A 323 9.01 6.67 -6.16
C THR A 323 9.63 7.67 -5.19
N THR A 324 10.11 8.78 -5.72
CA THR A 324 10.83 9.81 -4.95
C THR A 324 10.18 11.19 -5.10
N LYS A 325 10.72 12.17 -4.41
CA LYS A 325 10.39 13.60 -4.65
C LYS A 325 10.97 14.16 -5.97
N GLY A 326 11.66 13.33 -6.73
CA GLY A 326 12.21 13.65 -8.06
C GLY A 326 11.82 12.61 -9.09
N LYS A 327 12.80 11.88 -9.61
CA LYS A 327 12.59 10.84 -10.62
C LYS A 327 12.28 9.49 -9.97
N PRO A 328 11.37 8.70 -10.54
CA PRO A 328 11.16 7.32 -10.12
C PRO A 328 12.32 6.42 -10.57
N LEU A 329 12.54 5.33 -9.82
CA LEU A 329 13.57 4.34 -10.09
C LEU A 329 12.96 2.93 -10.03
N ILE A 330 13.65 1.96 -10.63
CA ILE A 330 13.34 0.55 -10.47
C ILE A 330 14.54 -0.14 -9.84
N ALA A 331 14.32 -0.82 -8.72
CA ALA A 331 15.27 -1.73 -8.14
C ALA A 331 15.00 -3.14 -8.68
N GLY A 332 16.01 -3.76 -9.25
CA GLY A 332 15.95 -5.10 -9.81
C GLY A 332 17.12 -5.96 -9.37
N GLY A 333 16.88 -7.25 -9.21
CA GLY A 333 17.83 -8.27 -8.79
C GLY A 333 17.10 -9.47 -8.20
N THR A 334 17.78 -10.58 -8.07
CA THR A 334 17.26 -11.81 -7.45
C THR A 334 17.93 -12.13 -6.11
N ASP A 335 19.05 -11.47 -5.85
CA ASP A 335 19.84 -11.60 -4.64
C ASP A 335 19.90 -10.22 -3.95
N PRO A 336 19.62 -10.12 -2.65
CA PRO A 336 19.61 -8.85 -1.92
C PRO A 336 20.94 -8.06 -2.05
N SER A 337 22.08 -8.77 -2.02
CA SER A 337 23.41 -8.16 -2.12
C SER A 337 23.79 -7.71 -3.54
N ALA A 338 23.03 -8.14 -4.56
CA ALA A 338 23.26 -7.83 -5.97
C ALA A 338 22.14 -6.98 -6.60
N MET A 339 21.33 -6.33 -5.77
CA MET A 339 20.30 -5.40 -6.25
C MET A 339 20.91 -4.19 -6.93
N SER A 340 20.27 -3.70 -7.98
CA SER A 340 20.67 -2.51 -8.72
C SER A 340 19.52 -1.54 -8.89
N LEU A 341 19.81 -0.23 -8.86
CA LEU A 341 18.84 0.85 -9.09
C LEU A 341 19.02 1.40 -10.51
N VAL A 342 17.93 1.48 -11.25
CA VAL A 342 17.87 2.13 -12.57
C VAL A 342 16.93 3.32 -12.49
N GLU A 343 17.46 4.52 -12.69
CA GLU A 343 16.67 5.76 -12.75
C GLU A 343 15.89 5.82 -14.07
N ILE A 344 14.61 6.14 -14.00
CA ILE A 344 13.78 6.41 -15.17
C ILE A 344 13.87 7.90 -15.47
N ASP A 345 14.30 8.27 -16.70
CA ASP A 345 14.53 9.66 -17.07
C ASP A 345 13.22 10.43 -17.34
N ALA A 346 12.43 10.62 -16.28
CA ALA A 346 11.21 11.42 -16.29
C ALA A 346 11.05 12.13 -14.93
N ASN A 347 10.98 13.45 -14.95
CA ASN A 347 10.79 14.24 -13.73
C ASN A 347 9.31 14.28 -13.34
N LEU A 348 8.82 13.17 -12.78
CA LEU A 348 7.45 12.96 -12.34
C LEU A 348 7.45 12.49 -10.88
N PRO A 349 7.64 13.43 -9.92
CA PRO A 349 7.71 13.08 -8.51
C PRO A 349 6.39 12.51 -7.98
N ASN A 350 6.48 11.64 -6.99
CA ASN A 350 5.32 11.18 -6.24
C ASN A 350 4.95 12.22 -5.18
N SER A 351 3.68 12.64 -5.16
CA SER A 351 3.16 13.58 -4.17
C SER A 351 2.95 12.93 -2.81
N ASN A 352 2.40 11.71 -2.77
CA ASN A 352 1.98 11.03 -1.55
C ASN A 352 2.15 9.51 -1.65
N LYS A 353 2.66 8.89 -0.59
CA LYS A 353 2.85 7.43 -0.47
C LYS A 353 1.54 6.67 -0.75
N ARG A 354 0.42 7.09 -0.16
CA ARG A 354 -0.90 6.44 -0.27
C ARG A 354 -1.51 6.51 -1.67
N SER A 355 -0.99 7.36 -2.54
CA SER A 355 -1.41 7.40 -3.94
C SER A 355 -0.76 6.32 -4.81
N LEU A 356 0.28 5.63 -4.29
CA LEU A 356 1.02 4.60 -5.03
C LEU A 356 0.31 3.26 -4.93
N VAL A 357 -0.21 2.78 -6.06
CA VAL A 357 -1.01 1.56 -6.15
C VAL A 357 -0.37 0.56 -7.10
N ASP A 358 -0.23 -0.67 -6.64
CA ASP A 358 0.17 -1.83 -7.45
C ASP A 358 -0.99 -2.26 -8.35
N MET A 359 -0.76 -2.22 -9.67
CA MET A 359 -1.70 -2.68 -10.71
C MET A 359 -1.22 -4.01 -11.35
N GLY A 360 -0.23 -4.69 -10.74
CA GLY A 360 0.36 -5.94 -11.20
C GLY A 360 1.60 -5.73 -12.08
N GLU A 361 1.44 -5.42 -13.36
CA GLU A 361 2.56 -5.20 -14.29
C GLU A 361 3.17 -3.79 -14.21
N TYR A 362 2.42 -2.85 -13.67
CA TYR A 362 2.80 -1.45 -13.51
C TYR A 362 2.19 -0.91 -12.21
N ALA A 363 2.60 0.28 -11.82
CA ALA A 363 1.97 1.00 -10.72
C ALA A 363 1.46 2.37 -11.18
N ILE A 364 0.48 2.89 -10.44
CA ILE A 364 -0.04 4.25 -10.63
C ILE A 364 0.17 5.05 -9.35
N TYR A 365 0.57 6.32 -9.49
CA TYR A 365 0.69 7.24 -8.38
C TYR A 365 0.30 8.67 -8.78
N ALA A 366 -0.01 9.49 -7.78
CA ALA A 366 -0.29 10.91 -7.98
C ALA A 366 0.99 11.74 -8.01
N SER A 367 1.15 12.52 -9.08
CA SER A 367 2.16 13.57 -9.22
C SER A 367 1.50 14.94 -9.11
N PRO A 368 2.25 16.02 -8.85
CA PRO A 368 1.71 17.39 -8.93
C PRO A 368 1.05 17.74 -10.27
N ASP A 369 1.38 17.03 -11.34
CA ASP A 369 0.90 17.30 -12.71
C ASP A 369 -0.25 16.38 -13.16
N GLY A 370 -0.55 15.31 -12.41
CA GLY A 370 -1.57 14.32 -12.76
C GLY A 370 -1.26 12.92 -12.23
N LEU A 371 -2.04 11.92 -12.66
CA LEU A 371 -1.74 10.51 -12.42
C LEU A 371 -0.66 10.02 -13.38
N VAL A 372 0.27 9.28 -12.83
CA VAL A 372 1.44 8.73 -13.51
C VAL A 372 1.37 7.21 -13.50
N ILE A 373 1.50 6.59 -14.67
CA ILE A 373 1.76 5.16 -14.80
C ILE A 373 3.27 4.95 -14.87
N ALA A 374 3.79 4.06 -14.05
CA ALA A 374 5.20 3.68 -14.04
C ALA A 374 5.38 2.17 -14.18
N SER A 375 6.25 1.76 -15.09
CA SER A 375 6.61 0.36 -15.34
C SER A 375 8.06 0.27 -15.79
N ASN A 376 8.55 -0.94 -16.02
CA ASN A 376 9.89 -1.15 -16.60
C ASN A 376 10.05 -0.56 -18.01
N SER A 377 8.96 -0.37 -18.74
CA SER A 377 8.97 0.23 -20.08
C SER A 377 9.06 1.77 -20.06
N GLY A 378 8.93 2.38 -18.89
CA GLY A 378 8.99 3.83 -18.70
C GLY A 378 7.85 4.38 -17.85
N VAL A 379 7.74 5.70 -17.87
CA VAL A 379 6.79 6.47 -17.08
C VAL A 379 5.99 7.40 -17.99
N SER A 380 4.69 7.51 -17.77
CA SER A 380 3.81 8.41 -18.51
C SER A 380 2.75 9.08 -17.65
N LEU A 381 2.50 10.36 -17.93
CA LEU A 381 1.43 11.15 -17.32
C LEU A 381 0.11 10.88 -18.05
N VAL A 382 -0.81 10.12 -17.45
CA VAL A 382 -1.98 9.59 -18.14
C VAL A 382 -3.21 10.50 -18.09
N THR A 383 -3.30 11.39 -17.11
CA THR A 383 -4.41 12.36 -17.00
C THR A 383 -4.14 13.68 -17.71
N GLN A 384 -3.00 13.84 -18.39
CA GLN A 384 -2.62 15.07 -19.10
C GLN A 384 -3.63 15.53 -20.14
N GLN A 385 -4.39 14.62 -20.73
CA GLN A 385 -5.42 14.92 -21.71
C GLN A 385 -6.78 15.29 -21.07
N ILE A 386 -6.96 15.00 -19.78
CA ILE A 386 -8.23 15.15 -19.05
C ILE A 386 -8.25 16.46 -18.25
N PHE A 387 -7.10 16.83 -17.65
CA PHE A 387 -6.97 17.98 -16.78
C PHE A 387 -5.83 18.91 -17.21
N THR A 388 -5.97 20.20 -16.93
CA THR A 388 -4.85 21.11 -16.77
C THR A 388 -4.23 20.88 -15.39
N ARG A 389 -3.00 21.38 -15.16
CA ARG A 389 -2.36 21.30 -13.85
C ARG A 389 -3.21 21.91 -12.74
N ASP A 390 -3.77 23.10 -12.97
CA ASP A 390 -4.59 23.80 -11.96
C ASP A 390 -5.88 23.03 -11.63
N GLN A 391 -6.51 22.41 -12.63
CA GLN A 391 -7.68 21.54 -12.42
C GLN A 391 -7.29 20.30 -11.62
N TRP A 392 -6.16 19.66 -11.93
CA TRP A 392 -5.67 18.53 -11.17
C TRP A 392 -5.34 18.89 -9.72
N GLN A 393 -4.78 20.08 -9.46
CA GLN A 393 -4.51 20.55 -8.11
C GLN A 393 -5.80 20.68 -7.26
N SER A 394 -6.97 20.84 -7.86
CA SER A 394 -8.26 20.81 -7.14
C SER A 394 -8.65 19.42 -6.63
N TYR A 395 -7.92 18.37 -7.04
CA TYR A 395 -8.00 17.00 -6.51
C TYR A 395 -6.98 16.76 -5.38
N TYR A 396 -6.26 17.78 -4.92
CA TYR A 396 -5.32 17.71 -3.78
C TYR A 396 -4.39 16.49 -3.85
N PRO A 397 -3.50 16.40 -4.84
CA PRO A 397 -2.68 15.21 -5.10
C PRO A 397 -1.81 14.78 -3.90
N ASP A 398 -1.48 15.71 -3.00
CA ASP A 398 -0.72 15.41 -1.78
C ASP A 398 -1.54 14.65 -0.72
N ASN A 399 -2.85 14.55 -0.87
CA ASN A 399 -3.77 13.90 0.06
C ASN A 399 -4.57 12.75 -0.59
N ILE A 400 -4.14 12.26 -1.75
CA ILE A 400 -4.81 11.15 -2.41
C ILE A 400 -4.45 9.84 -1.70
N GLU A 401 -5.48 9.09 -1.30
CA GLU A 401 -5.40 7.69 -0.89
C GLU A 401 -6.08 6.84 -1.96
N ALA A 402 -5.43 5.78 -2.41
CA ALA A 402 -5.94 5.05 -3.54
C ALA A 402 -5.78 3.54 -3.43
N TYR A 403 -6.63 2.84 -4.16
CA TYR A 403 -6.72 1.38 -4.18
C TYR A 403 -6.93 0.88 -5.61
N GLU A 404 -6.53 -0.34 -5.87
CA GLU A 404 -6.88 -1.06 -7.10
C GLU A 404 -8.29 -1.65 -6.97
N TYR A 405 -9.09 -1.53 -8.01
CA TYR A 405 -10.40 -2.17 -8.12
C TYR A 405 -10.68 -2.61 -9.57
N GLU A 406 -10.74 -3.91 -9.82
CA GLU A 406 -10.99 -4.50 -11.15
C GLU A 406 -10.10 -3.90 -12.25
N GLY A 407 -8.82 -3.64 -11.95
CA GLY A 407 -7.85 -3.02 -12.85
C GLY A 407 -8.01 -1.51 -13.03
N LYS A 408 -8.84 -0.85 -12.21
CA LYS A 408 -9.03 0.59 -12.16
C LYS A 408 -8.35 1.18 -10.94
N TYR A 409 -7.94 2.44 -11.04
CA TYR A 409 -7.42 3.22 -9.94
C TYR A 409 -8.57 3.96 -9.25
N LEU A 410 -8.86 3.59 -8.01
CA LEU A 410 -9.89 4.21 -7.17
C LEU A 410 -9.19 5.12 -6.17
N GLY A 411 -9.35 6.44 -6.33
CA GLY A 411 -8.73 7.44 -5.47
C GLY A 411 -9.74 8.17 -4.61
N PHE A 412 -9.34 8.51 -3.38
CA PHE A 412 -10.08 9.35 -2.45
C PHE A 412 -9.21 10.54 -2.06
N THR A 413 -9.80 11.72 -1.98
CA THR A 413 -9.03 12.94 -1.74
C THR A 413 -9.83 14.00 -0.97
N TRP A 414 -9.11 14.93 -0.35
CA TRP A 414 -9.63 16.10 0.34
C TRP A 414 -8.52 17.14 0.56
N ASP A 415 -8.85 18.36 0.97
CA ASP A 415 -7.88 19.45 1.18
C ASP A 415 -7.04 19.33 2.47
N GLY A 416 -7.25 18.28 3.28
CA GLY A 416 -6.55 18.06 4.55
C GLY A 416 -7.19 18.78 5.76
N SER A 417 -8.12 19.70 5.55
CA SER A 417 -8.72 20.52 6.61
C SER A 417 -10.25 20.59 6.56
N ASN A 418 -10.84 20.71 5.37
CA ASN A 418 -12.27 20.89 5.19
C ASN A 418 -12.95 19.60 4.73
N SER A 419 -13.77 19.00 5.60
CA SER A 419 -14.48 17.76 5.30
C SER A 419 -15.45 17.86 4.11
N SER A 420 -15.89 19.06 3.74
CA SER A 420 -16.78 19.25 2.58
C SER A 420 -16.07 19.06 1.23
N THR A 421 -14.73 18.99 1.22
CA THR A 421 -13.94 18.72 0.02
C THR A 421 -13.67 17.24 -0.20
N LYS A 422 -14.10 16.37 0.74
CA LYS A 422 -13.96 14.92 0.66
C LYS A 422 -14.73 14.36 -0.52
N LYS A 423 -14.03 13.71 -1.43
CA LYS A 423 -14.59 13.09 -2.64
C LYS A 423 -13.75 11.89 -3.08
N GLY A 424 -14.31 11.06 -3.93
CA GLY A 424 -13.60 10.00 -4.61
C GLY A 424 -13.58 10.18 -6.13
N PHE A 425 -12.80 9.35 -6.79
CA PHE A 425 -12.80 9.23 -8.25
C PHE A 425 -12.33 7.84 -8.68
N ILE A 426 -12.75 7.43 -9.87
CA ILE A 426 -12.27 6.24 -10.55
C ILE A 426 -11.56 6.67 -11.83
N PHE A 427 -10.39 6.10 -12.09
CA PHE A 427 -9.68 6.23 -13.35
C PHE A 427 -9.38 4.84 -13.92
N ASP A 428 -9.87 4.55 -15.13
CA ASP A 428 -9.53 3.30 -15.84
C ASP A 428 -8.36 3.53 -16.80
N PRO A 429 -7.16 3.02 -16.49
CA PRO A 429 -5.99 3.18 -17.35
C PRO A 429 -6.07 2.38 -18.66
N ARG A 430 -6.96 1.39 -18.73
CA ARG A 430 -7.16 0.51 -19.89
C ARG A 430 -8.21 1.08 -20.86
N GLY A 431 -9.03 2.00 -20.36
CA GLY A 431 -10.11 2.62 -21.11
C GLY A 431 -9.61 3.46 -22.29
N GLN A 432 -10.44 3.56 -23.31
CA GLN A 432 -10.23 4.56 -24.34
C GLN A 432 -10.45 5.95 -23.73
N LYS A 433 -9.90 6.98 -24.33
CA LYS A 433 -9.87 8.39 -23.91
C LYS A 433 -10.99 8.82 -22.94
N ASN A 434 -10.60 9.46 -21.81
CA ASN A 434 -11.51 10.06 -20.83
C ASN A 434 -12.23 9.04 -19.92
N ALA A 435 -11.47 8.14 -19.32
CA ALA A 435 -11.98 7.14 -18.39
C ALA A 435 -11.97 7.64 -16.92
N PHE A 436 -12.25 8.92 -16.67
CA PHE A 436 -12.27 9.51 -15.33
C PHE A 436 -13.71 9.81 -14.89
N VAL A 437 -14.06 9.37 -13.68
CA VAL A 437 -15.40 9.51 -13.11
C VAL A 437 -15.28 9.93 -11.65
N ASN A 438 -16.06 10.91 -11.23
CA ASN A 438 -16.16 11.35 -9.84
C ASN A 438 -17.03 10.40 -9.00
N LEU A 439 -16.79 10.40 -7.69
CA LEU A 439 -17.62 9.70 -6.70
C LEU A 439 -18.08 10.68 -5.63
N ASP A 440 -19.31 10.52 -5.15
CA ASP A 440 -19.96 11.38 -4.15
C ASP A 440 -19.65 10.97 -2.70
N PHE A 441 -18.72 10.04 -2.49
CA PHE A 441 -18.33 9.56 -1.17
C PHE A 441 -16.81 9.53 -1.00
N TYR A 442 -16.37 9.32 0.25
CA TYR A 442 -14.98 9.27 0.66
C TYR A 442 -14.75 8.07 1.60
N ALA A 443 -13.66 7.36 1.41
CA ALA A 443 -13.17 6.33 2.32
C ALA A 443 -11.93 6.84 3.08
N THR A 444 -11.81 6.49 4.37
CA THR A 444 -10.66 6.83 5.22
C THR A 444 -9.60 5.76 5.23
N ALA A 445 -9.93 4.55 4.85
CA ALA A 445 -9.02 3.40 4.74
C ALA A 445 -9.57 2.40 3.73
N GLY A 446 -8.72 1.52 3.24
CA GLY A 446 -9.13 0.41 2.38
C GLY A 446 -8.13 -0.74 2.37
N PHE A 447 -8.60 -1.90 1.94
CA PHE A 447 -7.80 -3.11 1.78
C PHE A 447 -8.32 -3.91 0.58
N ASN A 448 -7.42 -4.20 -0.35
CA ASN A 448 -7.72 -5.08 -1.48
C ASN A 448 -7.37 -6.52 -1.12
N ASP A 449 -8.39 -7.35 -0.91
CA ASP A 449 -8.24 -8.78 -0.68
C ASP A 449 -8.17 -9.52 -2.01
N ARG A 450 -6.97 -9.79 -2.48
CA ARG A 450 -6.72 -10.51 -3.74
C ARG A 450 -7.14 -11.98 -3.69
N GLU A 451 -7.31 -12.55 -2.51
CA GLU A 451 -7.75 -13.95 -2.37
C GLU A 451 -9.24 -14.09 -2.65
N SER A 452 -10.05 -13.12 -2.20
CA SER A 452 -11.50 -13.10 -2.43
C SER A 452 -11.94 -12.22 -3.60
N ASP A 453 -11.01 -11.46 -4.23
CA ASP A 453 -11.31 -10.45 -5.24
C ASP A 453 -12.31 -9.39 -4.74
N GLU A 454 -12.11 -8.95 -3.49
CA GLU A 454 -12.96 -7.96 -2.83
C GLU A 454 -12.16 -6.76 -2.36
N LEU A 455 -12.68 -5.56 -2.61
CA LEU A 455 -12.15 -4.32 -2.05
C LEU A 455 -12.99 -3.93 -0.83
N TYR A 456 -12.33 -3.84 0.31
CA TYR A 456 -12.92 -3.34 1.56
C TYR A 456 -12.55 -1.88 1.76
N LEU A 457 -13.52 -1.06 2.16
CA LEU A 457 -13.36 0.37 2.41
C LEU A 457 -13.98 0.76 3.75
N VAL A 458 -13.36 1.69 4.46
CA VAL A 458 -13.95 2.33 5.64
C VAL A 458 -14.66 3.61 5.19
N ILE A 459 -15.99 3.57 5.14
CA ILE A 459 -16.84 4.68 4.70
C ILE A 459 -17.74 5.10 5.85
N GLY A 460 -17.60 6.35 6.31
CA GLY A 460 -18.37 6.86 7.44
C GLY A 460 -18.09 6.13 8.76
N GLY A 461 -16.87 5.60 8.94
CA GLY A 461 -16.47 4.84 10.12
C GLY A 461 -17.00 3.40 10.16
N THR A 462 -17.42 2.85 9.04
CA THR A 462 -17.92 1.47 8.92
C THR A 462 -17.17 0.75 7.82
N LEU A 463 -16.81 -0.52 8.07
CA LEU A 463 -16.20 -1.40 7.08
C LEU A 463 -17.26 -1.86 6.08
N LYS A 464 -16.95 -1.69 4.79
CA LYS A 464 -17.86 -2.03 3.70
C LYS A 464 -17.12 -2.75 2.58
N LYS A 465 -17.82 -3.68 1.94
CA LYS A 465 -17.40 -4.26 0.65
C LYS A 465 -17.84 -3.31 -0.46
N PHE A 466 -16.88 -2.83 -1.23
CA PHE A 466 -17.12 -1.85 -2.29
C PHE A 466 -17.93 -2.45 -3.44
N ALA A 467 -18.96 -1.72 -3.91
CA ALA A 467 -19.75 -2.01 -5.10
C ALA A 467 -20.35 -3.44 -5.17
N ARG A 468 -20.70 -4.05 -4.03
CA ARG A 468 -21.26 -5.43 -3.98
C ARG A 468 -22.77 -5.49 -3.73
N SER A 469 -23.45 -4.35 -3.57
CA SER A 469 -24.91 -4.32 -3.38
C SER A 469 -25.67 -4.57 -4.68
N SER A 470 -26.85 -5.16 -4.56
CA SER A 470 -27.83 -5.18 -5.65
C SER A 470 -28.51 -3.83 -5.88
N SER A 471 -28.39 -2.90 -4.92
CA SER A 471 -28.88 -1.53 -5.05
C SER A 471 -27.87 -0.67 -5.80
N ALA A 472 -28.36 0.22 -6.64
CA ALA A 472 -27.56 1.15 -7.44
C ALA A 472 -27.39 2.51 -6.73
N ARG A 473 -26.28 3.21 -6.97
CA ARG A 473 -26.11 4.63 -6.61
C ARG A 473 -26.78 5.51 -7.65
N THR A 474 -27.25 6.66 -7.23
CA THR A 474 -27.71 7.65 -8.20
C THR A 474 -26.49 8.22 -8.92
N TYR A 475 -26.49 8.12 -10.25
CA TYR A 475 -25.47 8.75 -11.06
C TYR A 475 -25.91 10.14 -11.54
N THR A 476 -24.95 10.95 -11.91
CA THR A 476 -25.09 12.17 -12.70
C THR A 476 -24.16 12.10 -13.91
N TRP A 477 -24.69 12.33 -15.10
CA TRP A 477 -23.91 12.44 -16.33
C TRP A 477 -24.33 13.68 -17.10
N LYS A 478 -23.39 14.60 -17.35
CA LYS A 478 -23.61 15.86 -18.04
C LYS A 478 -22.93 15.84 -19.40
N SER A 479 -23.71 15.95 -20.48
CA SER A 479 -23.19 15.93 -21.85
C SER A 479 -22.29 17.14 -22.16
N LYS A 480 -21.57 17.06 -23.28
CA LYS A 480 -20.97 18.23 -23.93
C LYS A 480 -22.02 19.33 -24.18
N GLU A 481 -21.55 20.52 -24.52
CA GLU A 481 -22.39 21.60 -25.02
C GLU A 481 -22.52 21.48 -26.55
N PHE A 482 -23.72 21.20 -27.04
CA PHE A 482 -24.05 21.16 -28.46
C PHE A 482 -24.38 22.57 -28.94
N TYR A 483 -23.82 22.95 -30.07
CA TYR A 483 -23.97 24.29 -30.60
C TYR A 483 -24.66 24.26 -31.98
N SER A 484 -25.67 25.08 -32.14
CA SER A 484 -26.39 25.27 -33.41
C SER A 484 -26.03 26.63 -34.04
N ASN A 485 -25.79 26.63 -35.36
CA ASN A 485 -25.49 27.88 -36.08
C ASN A 485 -26.67 28.86 -36.08
N LEU A 486 -27.88 28.32 -36.10
CA LEU A 486 -29.11 29.11 -36.01
C LEU A 486 -29.81 28.86 -34.66
N PRO A 487 -30.47 29.86 -34.06
CA PRO A 487 -31.28 29.64 -32.87
C PRO A 487 -32.42 28.64 -33.16
N ILE A 488 -32.39 27.49 -32.47
CA ILE A 488 -33.40 26.41 -32.58
C ILE A 488 -34.14 26.23 -31.26
N SER A 489 -35.24 25.47 -31.31
CA SER A 489 -36.00 25.05 -30.14
C SER A 489 -36.28 23.53 -30.30
N PRO A 490 -35.52 22.65 -29.62
CA PRO A 490 -35.83 21.23 -29.62
C PRO A 490 -37.26 20.96 -29.19
N GLY A 491 -38.01 20.14 -29.93
CA GLY A 491 -39.41 19.86 -29.67
C GLY A 491 -39.69 18.49 -29.05
N VAL A 492 -38.75 17.55 -29.18
CA VAL A 492 -38.90 16.18 -28.67
C VAL A 492 -37.58 15.60 -28.19
N ALA A 493 -37.68 14.73 -27.20
CA ALA A 493 -36.59 13.89 -26.79
C ALA A 493 -37.01 12.44 -26.54
N LYS A 494 -36.06 11.53 -26.59
CA LYS A 494 -36.21 10.12 -26.29
C LYS A 494 -34.98 9.64 -25.53
N VAL A 495 -35.17 8.87 -24.47
CA VAL A 495 -34.10 8.17 -23.74
C VAL A 495 -34.37 6.68 -23.80
N SER A 496 -33.45 5.92 -24.39
CA SER A 496 -33.53 4.48 -24.46
C SER A 496 -32.70 3.88 -23.32
N ALA A 497 -33.38 3.28 -22.34
CA ALA A 497 -32.81 2.64 -21.18
C ALA A 497 -33.24 1.19 -21.08
N GLU A 498 -32.56 0.38 -20.29
CA GLU A 498 -32.94 -1.02 -20.02
C GLU A 498 -34.12 -1.13 -19.05
N SER A 499 -34.23 -0.17 -18.15
CA SER A 499 -35.32 -0.02 -17.18
C SER A 499 -35.68 1.44 -17.00
N TYR A 500 -36.79 1.72 -16.34
CA TYR A 500 -37.30 3.07 -16.13
C TYR A 500 -37.81 3.25 -14.70
N SER A 501 -37.02 2.84 -13.73
CA SER A 501 -37.37 2.88 -12.31
C SER A 501 -37.03 4.23 -11.69
N SER A 502 -35.87 4.79 -12.06
CA SER A 502 -35.38 6.07 -11.54
C SER A 502 -34.50 6.73 -12.60
N LEU A 503 -35.13 7.51 -13.47
CA LEU A 503 -34.44 8.21 -14.55
C LEU A 503 -35.03 9.60 -14.74
N THR A 504 -34.18 10.62 -14.60
CA THR A 504 -34.52 12.02 -14.81
C THR A 504 -33.67 12.59 -15.94
N PHE A 505 -34.32 13.20 -16.90
CA PHE A 505 -33.72 13.94 -18.01
C PHE A 505 -33.89 15.44 -17.77
N LYS A 506 -32.83 16.23 -17.88
CA LYS A 506 -32.87 17.68 -17.82
C LYS A 506 -32.26 18.29 -19.07
N LEU A 507 -32.97 19.24 -19.70
CA LEU A 507 -32.48 20.00 -20.86
C LEU A 507 -32.15 21.43 -20.45
N TYR A 508 -30.97 21.85 -20.76
CA TYR A 508 -30.50 23.22 -20.61
C TYR A 508 -30.31 23.86 -21.99
N ALA A 509 -30.68 25.13 -22.11
CA ALA A 509 -30.50 25.92 -23.31
C ALA A 509 -29.96 27.34 -22.92
N ASP A 510 -28.85 27.72 -23.57
CA ASP A 510 -28.07 28.94 -23.24
C ASP A 510 -27.84 29.07 -21.72
N GLY A 511 -27.40 27.95 -21.08
CA GLY A 511 -27.08 27.86 -19.64
C GLY A 511 -28.29 27.82 -18.69
N SER A 512 -29.53 27.92 -19.20
CA SER A 512 -30.74 27.92 -18.38
C SER A 512 -31.51 26.61 -18.50
N LEU A 513 -31.98 26.04 -17.36
CA LEU A 513 -32.85 24.87 -17.34
C LEU A 513 -34.17 25.20 -18.06
N LYS A 514 -34.52 24.41 -19.08
CA LYS A 514 -35.75 24.54 -19.84
C LYS A 514 -36.76 23.45 -19.58
N HIS A 515 -36.27 22.23 -19.27
CA HIS A 515 -37.15 21.10 -19.05
C HIS A 515 -36.55 20.12 -18.06
N THR A 516 -37.40 19.53 -17.24
CA THR A 516 -37.09 18.37 -16.39
C THR A 516 -38.19 17.36 -16.63
N GLN A 517 -37.81 16.13 -16.96
CA GLN A 517 -38.71 15.01 -17.24
C GLN A 517 -38.28 13.76 -16.47
N THR A 518 -39.17 13.22 -15.65
CA THR A 518 -39.02 11.83 -15.20
C THR A 518 -39.36 10.92 -16.35
N VAL A 519 -38.42 10.13 -16.81
CA VAL A 519 -38.57 9.21 -17.94
C VAL A 519 -39.07 7.87 -17.41
N THR A 520 -40.22 7.42 -17.89
CA THR A 520 -40.91 6.19 -17.42
C THR A 520 -41.10 5.14 -18.49
N SER A 521 -40.71 5.43 -19.73
CA SER A 521 -40.78 4.49 -20.87
C SER A 521 -39.82 4.90 -21.98
N ASN A 522 -39.67 4.03 -22.99
CA ASN A 522 -38.91 4.32 -24.21
C ASN A 522 -39.66 5.20 -25.21
N ASP A 523 -40.75 5.84 -24.77
CA ASP A 523 -41.54 6.69 -25.64
C ASP A 523 -40.92 8.08 -25.82
N LEU A 524 -41.27 8.73 -26.91
CA LEU A 524 -40.96 10.11 -27.17
C LEU A 524 -41.73 11.05 -26.19
N PHE A 525 -41.05 12.00 -25.60
CA PHE A 525 -41.71 13.05 -24.84
C PHE A 525 -41.46 14.41 -25.46
N ARG A 526 -42.41 15.32 -25.24
CA ARG A 526 -42.37 16.67 -25.77
C ARG A 526 -41.52 17.57 -24.91
N LEU A 527 -40.73 18.42 -25.56
CA LEU A 527 -39.99 19.49 -24.93
C LEU A 527 -40.77 20.80 -25.01
N PRO A 528 -40.62 21.73 -24.04
CA PRO A 528 -41.35 23.00 -24.05
C PRO A 528 -40.91 23.89 -25.23
N GLY A 529 -41.87 24.52 -25.87
CA GLY A 529 -41.62 25.52 -26.89
C GLY A 529 -41.51 26.94 -26.28
N GLY A 530 -41.47 27.96 -27.17
CA GLY A 530 -41.51 29.37 -26.78
C GLY A 530 -40.16 30.02 -26.49
N TYR A 531 -39.06 29.30 -26.74
CA TYR A 531 -37.68 29.82 -26.69
C TYR A 531 -36.91 29.43 -27.94
N LYS A 532 -35.82 30.17 -28.20
CA LYS A 532 -34.83 29.79 -29.20
C LYS A 532 -33.43 29.97 -28.58
N ALA A 533 -32.57 28.98 -28.71
CA ALA A 533 -31.23 29.02 -28.15
C ALA A 533 -30.21 28.48 -29.15
N LYS A 534 -28.95 28.80 -28.94
CA LYS A 534 -27.84 28.32 -29.76
C LYS A 534 -27.04 27.22 -29.09
N SER A 535 -26.99 27.17 -27.75
CA SER A 535 -26.27 26.13 -27.03
C SER A 535 -27.22 25.27 -26.21
N PHE A 536 -26.91 23.95 -26.16
CA PHE A 536 -27.72 22.99 -25.45
C PHE A 536 -26.81 21.94 -24.78
N TYR A 537 -27.19 21.54 -23.57
CA TYR A 537 -26.64 20.35 -22.94
C TYR A 537 -27.71 19.64 -22.13
N ILE A 538 -27.49 18.36 -21.88
CA ILE A 538 -28.38 17.54 -21.05
C ILE A 538 -27.69 17.06 -19.81
N ILE A 539 -28.47 16.85 -18.74
CA ILE A 539 -28.07 16.15 -17.55
C ILE A 539 -29.00 14.95 -17.37
N LEU A 540 -28.42 13.82 -17.10
CA LEU A 540 -29.11 12.57 -16.75
C LEU A 540 -28.80 12.25 -15.30
N GLU A 541 -29.83 11.97 -14.54
CA GLU A 541 -29.74 11.54 -13.15
C GLU A 541 -30.59 10.30 -12.94
N GLY A 542 -30.07 9.28 -12.27
CA GLY A 542 -30.85 8.08 -12.03
C GLY A 542 -30.02 6.86 -11.67
N THR A 543 -30.65 5.71 -11.76
CA THR A 543 -30.02 4.41 -11.50
C THR A 543 -30.14 3.44 -12.67
N ASP A 544 -30.97 3.79 -13.68
CA ASP A 544 -31.27 2.91 -14.81
C ASP A 544 -30.16 2.96 -15.88
N PRO A 545 -29.75 1.84 -16.48
CA PRO A 545 -28.77 1.81 -17.56
C PRO A 545 -29.30 2.48 -18.84
N ILE A 546 -28.52 3.40 -19.42
CA ILE A 546 -28.91 4.17 -20.62
C ILE A 546 -28.05 3.76 -21.80
N ASN A 547 -28.72 3.42 -22.92
CA ASN A 547 -28.08 3.00 -24.15
C ASN A 547 -28.03 4.14 -25.19
N GLU A 548 -29.05 5.03 -25.23
CA GLU A 548 -29.15 6.04 -26.24
C GLU A 548 -30.00 7.24 -25.79
N ILE A 549 -29.66 8.41 -26.30
CA ILE A 549 -30.42 9.65 -26.10
C ILE A 549 -30.56 10.35 -27.44
N CYS A 550 -31.80 10.79 -27.76
CA CYS A 550 -32.11 11.59 -28.93
C CYS A 550 -32.79 12.90 -28.50
N VAL A 551 -32.39 14.00 -29.09
CA VAL A 551 -33.03 15.32 -28.91
C VAL A 551 -33.11 16.01 -30.26
N TYR A 552 -34.34 16.28 -30.73
CA TYR A 552 -34.61 16.81 -32.08
C TYR A 552 -35.72 17.89 -32.09
N GLU A 553 -35.81 18.67 -33.15
CA GLU A 553 -36.90 19.63 -33.34
C GLU A 553 -38.22 18.92 -33.65
N SER A 554 -38.21 17.79 -34.36
CA SER A 554 -39.41 17.08 -34.81
C SER A 554 -39.34 15.59 -34.53
N PRO A 555 -40.47 14.91 -34.19
CA PRO A 555 -40.54 13.47 -34.05
C PRO A 555 -40.09 12.69 -35.29
N ARG A 556 -40.22 13.29 -36.49
CA ARG A 556 -39.83 12.64 -37.76
C ARG A 556 -38.33 12.43 -37.93
N GLU A 557 -37.51 13.05 -37.09
CA GLU A 557 -36.05 12.97 -37.14
C GLU A 557 -35.52 11.82 -36.28
N ILE A 558 -36.37 11.20 -35.46
CA ILE A 558 -36.01 10.09 -34.54
C ILE A 558 -36.31 8.72 -35.14
N THR A 559 -37.01 8.66 -36.24
CA THR A 559 -37.40 7.38 -36.91
C THR A 559 -36.27 6.80 -37.75
#